data_342c3637a8683576f26f7e441d634b84
#
_entry.id   342c3637a8683576f26f7e441d634b84
#
_cell.length_a   1.000
_cell.length_b   1.000
_cell.length_c   1.000
_cell.angle_alpha   90.00
_cell.angle_beta   90.00
_cell.angle_gamma   90.00
#
_symmetry.space_group_name_H-M   'P 1'
#
loop_
_entity.id
_entity.type
_entity.pdbx_description
1 polymer ?
#
loop_
_entity_poly.entity_id
_entity_poly.type
_entity_poly.pdbx_seq_one_letter_code
_entity_poly.pdbx_strand_id
1 'polypeptide(L)'
;MKQLVIAILAVSSISFAACNSGNQTSENKDTMSMDKMAMSDTSSTTLTATIDAPVIKASFTNVSTDVAAHIAEVASHYFHIKHALVSNDSTEAKNGATMMLQVISQFDNSLLSADEKAAYTEHISAIKEHADAIIKSADVDAQRMHFAELSMHEYELIKAFGAGKKIYYDHCPMAFNSKGANWLSESAAIQNPYMGTKMPECGSVEQVIE
;
A
#
# COMPACT_ATOMS: atom_id res chain seq x y z
N MET A 1 -1.21 36.05 40.50
CA MET A 1 -0.03 36.91 40.36
C MET A 1 0.52 36.70 38.95
N LYS A 2 0.55 37.80 38.23
CA LYS A 2 1.00 37.96 36.84
C LYS A 2 2.49 37.70 36.73
N GLN A 3 2.96 37.06 35.67
CA GLN A 3 4.19 37.45 34.99
C GLN A 3 4.06 37.09 33.51
N LEU A 4 4.01 38.15 32.74
CA LEU A 4 4.09 38.23 31.28
C LEU A 4 5.59 38.36 30.94
N VAL A 5 6.13 37.54 30.05
CA VAL A 5 7.45 37.79 29.46
C VAL A 5 7.32 37.76 27.95
N ILE A 6 7.47 38.94 27.39
CA ILE A 6 7.62 39.24 25.97
C ILE A 6 9.11 39.29 25.67
N ALA A 7 9.60 38.61 24.63
CA ALA A 7 10.86 38.94 23.95
C ALA A 7 10.85 38.35 22.53
N ILE A 8 10.64 39.19 21.55
CA ILE A 8 11.59 39.90 20.65
C ILE A 8 12.00 39.03 19.45
N LEU A 9 11.50 39.50 18.28
CA LEU A 9 11.88 39.16 16.91
C LEU A 9 13.39 39.43 16.63
N ALA A 10 14.03 38.55 15.90
CA ALA A 10 15.19 38.88 15.09
C ALA A 10 14.99 38.34 13.66
N VAL A 11 14.77 39.25 12.74
CA VAL A 11 14.73 39.06 11.30
C VAL A 11 16.17 39.10 10.79
N SER A 12 16.64 38.00 10.19
CA SER A 12 17.91 37.97 9.44
C SER A 12 17.62 37.75 7.96
N SER A 13 17.76 38.83 7.20
CA SER A 13 17.72 38.86 5.74
C SER A 13 19.08 38.38 5.19
N ILE A 14 19.13 37.29 4.42
CA ILE A 14 20.33 36.93 3.65
C ILE A 14 20.01 37.11 2.17
N SER A 15 20.69 38.08 1.58
CA SER A 15 20.68 38.37 0.15
C SER A 15 21.68 37.45 -0.56
N PHE A 16 21.24 36.72 -1.58
CA PHE A 16 22.14 36.01 -2.50
C PHE A 16 22.32 36.83 -3.78
N ALA A 17 23.58 37.23 -4.01
CA ALA A 17 24.03 37.87 -5.24
C ALA A 17 24.25 36.83 -6.34
N ALA A 18 23.73 37.13 -7.51
CA ALA A 18 23.96 36.41 -8.76
C ALA A 18 25.34 36.80 -9.31
N CYS A 19 26.14 35.81 -9.72
CA CYS A 19 27.30 36.02 -10.60
C CYS A 19 27.06 35.29 -11.93
N ASN A 20 26.94 36.13 -12.95
CA ASN A 20 26.97 35.79 -14.36
C ASN A 20 28.40 36.04 -14.87
N SER A 21 29.03 35.13 -15.61
CA SER A 21 30.08 35.30 -16.61
C SER A 21 30.64 33.94 -17.01
N GLY A 22 30.92 33.58 -18.23
CA GLY A 22 31.15 34.29 -19.48
C GLY A 22 31.53 33.26 -20.52
N ASN A 23 31.22 33.60 -21.71
CA ASN A 23 31.42 32.94 -22.99
C ASN A 23 32.90 32.72 -23.31
N GLN A 24 33.31 31.54 -23.83
CA GLN A 24 34.41 31.45 -24.77
C GLN A 24 34.18 30.39 -25.85
N THR A 25 34.10 30.93 -27.05
CA THR A 25 34.09 30.29 -28.36
C THR A 25 35.47 29.68 -28.68
N SER A 26 35.48 28.46 -29.20
CA SER A 26 36.55 27.96 -30.07
C SER A 26 35.95 27.09 -31.16
N GLU A 27 36.04 27.63 -32.36
CA GLU A 27 35.77 26.92 -33.61
C GLU A 27 36.80 25.80 -33.79
N ASN A 28 36.34 24.60 -34.17
CA ASN A 28 37.07 23.76 -35.09
C ASN A 28 36.10 23.04 -36.03
N LYS A 29 36.34 23.27 -37.28
CA LYS A 29 35.62 22.89 -38.47
C LYS A 29 36.20 21.56 -38.94
N ASP A 30 35.42 20.49 -38.93
CA ASP A 30 35.64 19.38 -39.85
C ASP A 30 34.30 18.82 -40.30
N THR A 31 34.20 18.87 -41.63
CA THR A 31 33.07 18.49 -42.46
C THR A 31 33.03 16.97 -42.60
N MET A 32 31.96 16.28 -42.21
CA MET A 32 31.59 14.99 -42.81
C MET A 32 30.10 14.78 -42.84
N SER A 33 29.65 14.73 -44.07
CA SER A 33 28.55 13.98 -44.71
C SER A 33 27.33 13.60 -43.90
N MET A 34 26.21 14.17 -44.33
CA MET A 34 24.87 13.72 -44.00
C MET A 34 24.60 12.29 -44.52
N ASP A 35 24.32 11.37 -43.65
CA ASP A 35 23.54 10.21 -44.01
C ASP A 35 22.21 10.27 -43.26
N LYS A 36 21.16 10.21 -44.07
CA LYS A 36 19.75 10.39 -43.77
C LYS A 36 19.26 9.11 -43.10
N MET A 37 19.33 9.03 -41.78
CA MET A 37 18.66 7.96 -41.05
C MET A 37 17.21 8.37 -40.77
N ALA A 38 16.32 7.60 -41.37
CA ALA A 38 14.90 7.65 -41.17
C ALA A 38 14.57 7.55 -39.67
N MET A 39 13.73 8.46 -39.17
CA MET A 39 13.06 8.33 -37.90
C MET A 39 12.17 7.08 -37.99
N SER A 40 12.61 6.02 -37.34
CA SER A 40 11.75 4.89 -37.00
C SER A 40 10.84 5.34 -35.86
N ASP A 41 9.56 5.39 -36.16
CA ASP A 41 8.50 5.53 -35.15
C ASP A 41 8.73 4.47 -34.06
N THR A 42 9.25 4.92 -32.93
CA THR A 42 9.23 4.09 -31.74
C THR A 42 7.80 4.06 -31.23
N SER A 43 7.03 3.13 -31.78
CA SER A 43 5.76 2.71 -31.21
C SER A 43 6.00 2.34 -29.76
N SER A 44 5.51 3.17 -28.84
CA SER A 44 5.49 2.88 -27.41
C SER A 44 4.59 1.67 -27.21
N THR A 45 5.18 0.49 -27.34
CA THR A 45 4.53 -0.75 -26.93
C THR A 45 4.50 -0.72 -25.41
N THR A 46 3.35 -0.36 -24.87
CA THR A 46 3.05 -0.60 -23.45
C THR A 46 3.11 -2.10 -23.25
N LEU A 47 4.26 -2.60 -22.79
CA LEU A 47 4.40 -3.96 -22.33
C LEU A 47 3.53 -4.09 -21.07
N THR A 48 2.28 -4.49 -21.25
CA THR A 48 1.47 -5.02 -20.17
C THR A 48 2.17 -6.32 -19.75
N ALA A 49 3.01 -6.25 -18.73
CA ALA A 49 3.60 -7.45 -18.15
C ALA A 49 2.45 -8.38 -17.75
N THR A 50 2.32 -9.50 -18.44
CA THR A 50 1.38 -10.55 -18.03
C THR A 50 1.88 -11.10 -16.71
N ILE A 51 1.10 -10.92 -15.65
CA ILE A 51 1.40 -11.50 -14.35
C ILE A 51 1.22 -12.99 -14.49
N ASP A 52 2.30 -13.75 -14.38
CA ASP A 52 2.31 -15.22 -14.40
C ASP A 52 2.08 -15.75 -12.97
N ALA A 53 0.93 -15.40 -12.40
CA ALA A 53 0.51 -15.85 -11.08
C ALA A 53 -0.85 -16.57 -11.19
N PRO A 54 -1.06 -17.65 -10.43
CA PRO A 54 -2.32 -18.38 -10.44
C PRO A 54 -3.48 -17.47 -10.04
N VAL A 55 -4.59 -17.60 -10.78
CA VAL A 55 -5.83 -16.89 -10.50
C VAL A 55 -6.77 -17.81 -9.74
N ILE A 56 -7.25 -17.36 -8.59
CA ILE A 56 -8.27 -18.06 -7.81
C ILE A 56 -9.56 -17.23 -7.76
N LYS A 57 -10.68 -17.92 -7.60
CA LYS A 57 -11.98 -17.28 -7.41
C LYS A 57 -12.41 -17.39 -5.96
N ALA A 58 -13.20 -16.41 -5.52
CA ALA A 58 -13.80 -16.47 -4.19
C ALA A 58 -14.65 -17.74 -4.02
N SER A 59 -14.62 -18.30 -2.81
CA SER A 59 -15.30 -19.57 -2.50
C SER A 59 -16.82 -19.40 -2.48
N PHE A 60 -17.32 -18.28 -1.94
CA PHE A 60 -18.75 -17.96 -1.96
C PHE A 60 -19.10 -17.20 -3.24
N THR A 61 -20.00 -17.77 -4.05
CA THR A 61 -20.39 -17.19 -5.35
C THR A 61 -21.67 -16.37 -5.29
N ASN A 62 -22.45 -16.50 -4.21
CA ASN A 62 -23.77 -15.86 -4.04
C ASN A 62 -23.84 -15.05 -2.75
N VAL A 63 -22.80 -14.27 -2.48
CA VAL A 63 -22.77 -13.37 -1.32
C VAL A 63 -23.81 -12.26 -1.50
N SER A 64 -24.59 -11.96 -0.45
CA SER A 64 -25.56 -10.87 -0.51
C SER A 64 -24.87 -9.51 -0.72
N THR A 65 -25.57 -8.54 -1.31
CA THR A 65 -25.00 -7.21 -1.57
C THR A 65 -24.46 -6.54 -0.30
N ASP A 66 -25.18 -6.68 0.82
CA ASP A 66 -24.82 -6.05 2.09
C ASP A 66 -23.56 -6.71 2.69
N VAL A 67 -23.46 -8.04 2.62
CA VAL A 67 -22.26 -8.78 3.05
C VAL A 67 -21.09 -8.43 2.15
N ALA A 68 -21.26 -8.44 0.83
CA ALA A 68 -20.20 -8.07 -0.13
C ALA A 68 -19.69 -6.63 0.08
N ALA A 69 -20.60 -5.69 0.34
CA ALA A 69 -20.26 -4.30 0.63
C ALA A 69 -19.46 -4.18 1.93
N HIS A 70 -19.85 -4.91 2.98
CA HIS A 70 -19.12 -4.94 4.23
C HIS A 70 -17.69 -5.49 4.06
N ILE A 71 -17.51 -6.62 3.37
CA ILE A 71 -16.18 -7.20 3.11
C ILE A 71 -15.31 -6.23 2.29
N ALA A 72 -15.90 -5.60 1.26
CA ALA A 72 -15.17 -4.60 0.46
C ALA A 72 -14.74 -3.37 1.27
N GLU A 73 -15.54 -2.97 2.27
CA GLU A 73 -15.23 -1.84 3.15
C GLU A 73 -14.12 -2.22 4.15
N VAL A 74 -14.15 -3.41 4.74
CA VAL A 74 -13.05 -3.94 5.58
C VAL A 74 -11.76 -3.97 4.78
N ALA A 75 -11.79 -4.51 3.55
CA ALA A 75 -10.64 -4.52 2.65
C ALA A 75 -10.13 -3.11 2.30
N SER A 76 -11.02 -2.13 2.13
CA SER A 76 -10.64 -0.74 1.88
C SER A 76 -9.81 -0.16 3.01
N HIS A 77 -10.17 -0.42 4.27
CA HIS A 77 -9.40 0.02 5.43
C HIS A 77 -8.11 -0.77 5.61
N TYR A 78 -8.07 -2.05 5.23
CA TYR A 78 -6.83 -2.81 5.11
C TYR A 78 -5.85 -2.12 4.14
N PHE A 79 -6.31 -1.72 2.96
CA PHE A 79 -5.46 -1.01 1.99
C PHE A 79 -5.02 0.37 2.49
N HIS A 80 -5.86 1.06 3.27
CA HIS A 80 -5.45 2.29 3.94
C HIS A 80 -4.26 2.05 4.88
N ILE A 81 -4.33 1.03 5.74
CA ILE A 81 -3.20 0.64 6.61
C ILE A 81 -1.96 0.30 5.77
N LYS A 82 -2.14 -0.51 4.72
CA LYS A 82 -1.04 -0.89 3.80
C LYS A 82 -0.33 0.34 3.24
N HIS A 83 -1.07 1.29 2.67
CA HIS A 83 -0.49 2.48 2.05
C HIS A 83 0.23 3.38 3.06
N ALA A 84 -0.32 3.49 4.26
CA ALA A 84 0.31 4.21 5.37
C ALA A 84 1.68 3.58 5.74
N LEU A 85 1.75 2.24 5.83
CA LEU A 85 2.99 1.53 6.14
C LEU A 85 4.02 1.61 5.01
N VAL A 86 3.60 1.60 3.74
CA VAL A 86 4.45 1.87 2.58
C VAL A 86 5.12 3.25 2.70
N SER A 87 4.37 4.24 3.15
CA SER A 87 4.83 5.63 3.33
C SER A 87 5.52 5.89 4.68
N ASN A 88 5.66 4.88 5.55
CA ASN A 88 6.13 5.01 6.94
C ASN A 88 5.26 5.96 7.80
N ASP A 89 3.98 6.11 7.48
CA ASP A 89 3.05 6.95 8.23
C ASP A 89 2.33 6.15 9.31
N SER A 90 2.92 6.17 10.53
CA SER A 90 2.37 5.48 11.70
C SER A 90 1.01 6.03 12.13
N THR A 91 0.75 7.31 11.89
CA THR A 91 -0.51 7.95 12.28
C THR A 91 -1.64 7.50 11.37
N GLU A 92 -1.41 7.53 10.05
CA GLU A 92 -2.40 7.06 9.08
C GLU A 92 -2.65 5.54 9.19
N ALA A 93 -1.64 4.75 9.56
CA ALA A 93 -1.84 3.34 9.85
C ALA A 93 -2.81 3.11 11.04
N LYS A 94 -2.69 3.92 12.10
CA LYS A 94 -3.64 3.89 13.24
C LYS A 94 -5.04 4.33 12.84
N ASN A 95 -5.15 5.37 12.00
CA ASN A 95 -6.43 5.85 11.49
C ASN A 95 -7.14 4.77 10.68
N GLY A 96 -6.44 4.12 9.73
CA GLY A 96 -6.97 3.01 8.95
C GLY A 96 -7.46 1.84 9.82
N ALA A 97 -6.67 1.45 10.83
CA ALA A 97 -7.04 0.40 11.77
C ALA A 97 -8.26 0.77 12.63
N THR A 98 -8.37 2.03 13.06
CA THR A 98 -9.53 2.52 13.81
C THR A 98 -10.79 2.46 12.98
N MET A 99 -10.74 2.89 11.72
CA MET A 99 -11.88 2.84 10.80
C MET A 99 -12.29 1.39 10.49
N MET A 100 -11.31 0.48 10.30
CA MET A 100 -11.58 -0.95 10.15
C MET A 100 -12.36 -1.52 11.32
N LEU A 101 -11.92 -1.25 12.57
CA LEU A 101 -12.64 -1.71 13.78
C LEU A 101 -14.06 -1.15 13.85
N GLN A 102 -14.26 0.11 13.46
CA GLN A 102 -15.57 0.74 13.44
C GLN A 102 -16.52 0.02 12.47
N VAL A 103 -16.09 -0.23 11.23
CA VAL A 103 -16.86 -0.95 10.22
C VAL A 103 -17.24 -2.35 10.71
N ILE A 104 -16.27 -3.10 11.24
CA ILE A 104 -16.51 -4.44 11.76
C ILE A 104 -17.51 -4.44 12.93
N SER A 105 -17.45 -3.42 13.80
CA SER A 105 -18.34 -3.32 14.97
C SER A 105 -19.79 -3.00 14.63
N GLN A 106 -20.03 -2.39 13.47
CA GLN A 106 -21.37 -1.98 13.00
C GLN A 106 -22.06 -3.05 12.15
N PHE A 107 -21.37 -4.12 11.79
CA PHE A 107 -21.91 -5.14 10.92
C PHE A 107 -22.90 -6.08 11.64
N ASP A 108 -24.04 -6.30 11.01
CA ASP A 108 -25.06 -7.25 11.49
C ASP A 108 -24.73 -8.67 10.99
N ASN A 109 -24.17 -9.48 11.87
CA ASN A 109 -23.82 -10.88 11.59
C ASN A 109 -25.04 -11.78 11.28
N SER A 110 -26.28 -11.30 11.44
CA SER A 110 -27.48 -12.05 11.06
C SER A 110 -27.69 -12.09 9.55
N LEU A 111 -27.00 -11.22 8.79
CA LEU A 111 -27.02 -11.19 7.33
C LEU A 111 -26.20 -12.34 6.69
N LEU A 112 -25.35 -13.00 7.47
CA LEU A 112 -24.52 -14.13 7.00
C LEU A 112 -25.31 -15.44 7.06
N SER A 113 -25.23 -16.24 5.99
CA SER A 113 -25.61 -17.65 6.03
C SER A 113 -24.76 -18.43 7.04
N ALA A 114 -25.12 -19.67 7.34
CA ALA A 114 -24.39 -20.48 8.32
C ALA A 114 -22.92 -20.70 7.94
N ASP A 115 -22.66 -21.00 6.66
CA ASP A 115 -21.31 -21.25 6.14
C ASP A 115 -20.48 -19.96 6.08
N GLU A 116 -21.11 -18.87 5.60
CA GLU A 116 -20.45 -17.54 5.59
C GLU A 116 -20.12 -17.08 7.01
N LYS A 117 -21.00 -17.31 7.96
CA LYS A 117 -20.78 -16.96 9.36
C LYS A 117 -19.61 -17.73 9.98
N ALA A 118 -19.49 -19.02 9.64
CA ALA A 118 -18.35 -19.83 10.10
C ALA A 118 -17.03 -19.25 9.58
N ALA A 119 -16.91 -19.03 8.26
CA ALA A 119 -15.73 -18.47 7.62
C ALA A 119 -15.40 -17.04 8.12
N TYR A 120 -16.42 -16.18 8.27
CA TYR A 120 -16.25 -14.82 8.78
C TYR A 120 -15.74 -14.83 10.22
N THR A 121 -16.35 -15.62 11.10
CA THR A 121 -16.02 -15.65 12.54
C THR A 121 -14.60 -16.20 12.78
N GLU A 122 -14.15 -17.14 11.95
CA GLU A 122 -12.81 -17.73 12.05
C GLU A 122 -11.71 -16.67 11.93
N HIS A 123 -11.88 -15.67 11.05
CA HIS A 123 -10.84 -14.70 10.76
C HIS A 123 -11.06 -13.32 11.39
N ILE A 124 -12.33 -12.88 11.52
CA ILE A 124 -12.63 -11.52 11.94
C ILE A 124 -12.15 -11.17 13.35
N SER A 125 -12.08 -12.16 14.25
CA SER A 125 -11.60 -11.95 15.61
C SER A 125 -10.11 -11.60 15.64
N ALA A 126 -9.30 -12.28 14.84
CA ALA A 126 -7.87 -12.00 14.71
C ALA A 126 -7.63 -10.67 13.96
N ILE A 127 -8.42 -10.37 12.92
CA ILE A 127 -8.37 -9.05 12.24
C ILE A 127 -8.60 -7.93 13.26
N LYS A 128 -9.61 -8.06 14.13
CA LYS A 128 -9.88 -7.07 15.19
C LYS A 128 -8.72 -6.96 16.19
N GLU A 129 -8.17 -8.09 16.63
CA GLU A 129 -7.05 -8.12 17.56
C GLU A 129 -5.83 -7.39 16.98
N HIS A 130 -5.45 -7.71 15.76
CA HIS A 130 -4.27 -7.10 15.14
C HIS A 130 -4.51 -5.65 14.71
N ALA A 131 -5.71 -5.26 14.31
CA ALA A 131 -6.05 -3.86 14.08
C ALA A 131 -5.94 -3.04 15.39
N ASP A 132 -6.45 -3.53 16.51
CA ASP A 132 -6.31 -2.89 17.82
C ASP A 132 -4.84 -2.80 18.26
N ALA A 133 -4.05 -3.84 17.99
CA ALA A 133 -2.62 -3.83 18.27
C ALA A 133 -1.84 -2.81 17.41
N ILE A 134 -2.22 -2.61 16.13
CA ILE A 134 -1.67 -1.54 15.27
C ILE A 134 -1.92 -0.17 15.90
N ILE A 135 -3.13 0.08 16.42
CA ILE A 135 -3.48 1.35 17.08
C ILE A 135 -2.60 1.59 18.30
N LYS A 136 -2.34 0.55 19.11
CA LYS A 136 -1.57 0.60 20.35
C LYS A 136 -0.05 0.58 20.14
N SER A 137 0.43 0.25 18.96
CA SER A 137 1.84 0.14 18.65
C SER A 137 2.58 1.48 18.84
N ALA A 138 3.81 1.42 19.36
CA ALA A 138 4.62 2.59 19.63
C ALA A 138 5.19 3.22 18.34
N ASP A 139 5.52 2.40 17.35
CA ASP A 139 6.20 2.79 16.12
C ASP A 139 5.72 1.97 14.92
N VAL A 140 6.20 2.36 13.74
CA VAL A 140 5.83 1.73 12.46
C VAL A 140 6.33 0.28 12.34
N ASP A 141 7.43 -0.08 12.98
CA ASP A 141 7.98 -1.44 12.87
C ASP A 141 7.15 -2.42 13.71
N ALA A 142 6.68 -2.00 14.89
CA ALA A 142 5.70 -2.75 15.67
C ALA A 142 4.36 -2.89 14.92
N GLN A 143 3.90 -1.83 14.23
CA GLN A 143 2.70 -1.89 13.40
C GLN A 143 2.84 -2.90 12.26
N ARG A 144 4.00 -2.96 11.61
CA ARG A 144 4.28 -3.93 10.53
C ARG A 144 4.18 -5.38 10.98
N MET A 145 4.62 -5.70 12.20
CA MET A 145 4.48 -7.05 12.75
C MET A 145 3.01 -7.45 12.87
N HIS A 146 2.17 -6.57 13.43
CA HIS A 146 0.73 -6.84 13.52
C HIS A 146 0.03 -6.82 12.18
N PHE A 147 0.50 -6.00 11.23
CA PHE A 147 -0.02 -5.98 9.88
C PHE A 147 0.26 -7.29 9.11
N ALA A 148 1.37 -7.97 9.37
CA ALA A 148 1.65 -9.26 8.76
C ALA A 148 0.62 -10.33 9.20
N GLU A 149 0.31 -10.38 10.49
CA GLU A 149 -0.72 -11.28 11.01
C GLU A 149 -2.12 -10.91 10.51
N LEU A 150 -2.45 -9.61 10.51
CA LEU A 150 -3.71 -9.12 9.95
C LEU A 150 -3.84 -9.50 8.47
N SER A 151 -2.75 -9.41 7.70
CA SER A 151 -2.74 -9.76 6.27
C SER A 151 -3.06 -11.23 6.01
N MET A 152 -2.63 -12.15 6.87
CA MET A 152 -2.96 -13.58 6.72
C MET A 152 -4.47 -13.81 6.89
N HIS A 153 -5.09 -13.19 7.86
CA HIS A 153 -6.53 -13.35 8.10
C HIS A 153 -7.38 -12.60 7.08
N GLU A 154 -6.93 -11.43 6.63
CA GLU A 154 -7.59 -10.69 5.55
C GLU A 154 -7.53 -11.45 4.22
N TYR A 155 -6.42 -12.13 3.93
CA TYR A 155 -6.29 -13.01 2.75
C TYR A 155 -7.34 -14.11 2.77
N GLU A 156 -7.51 -14.83 3.87
CA GLU A 156 -8.51 -15.91 3.97
C GLU A 156 -9.95 -15.35 3.88
N LEU A 157 -10.20 -14.18 4.47
CA LEU A 157 -11.50 -13.51 4.36
C LEU A 157 -11.82 -13.14 2.90
N ILE A 158 -10.89 -12.52 2.18
CA ILE A 158 -11.07 -12.15 0.77
C ILE A 158 -11.12 -13.38 -0.13
N LYS A 159 -10.37 -14.43 0.18
CA LYS A 159 -10.45 -15.71 -0.54
C LYS A 159 -11.80 -16.39 -0.38
N ALA A 160 -12.45 -16.20 0.77
CA ALA A 160 -13.79 -16.73 0.99
C ALA A 160 -14.87 -15.91 0.28
N PHE A 161 -14.88 -14.60 0.45
CA PHE A 161 -15.98 -13.71 0.08
C PHE A 161 -15.75 -12.90 -1.21
N GLY A 162 -14.49 -12.74 -1.64
CA GLY A 162 -14.11 -11.74 -2.62
C GLY A 162 -14.07 -10.33 -2.03
N ALA A 163 -13.53 -9.38 -2.79
CA ALA A 163 -13.49 -7.96 -2.43
C ALA A 163 -14.19 -7.07 -3.48
N GLY A 164 -15.01 -7.65 -4.35
CA GLY A 164 -15.69 -6.94 -5.43
C GLY A 164 -14.79 -6.40 -6.53
N LYS A 165 -13.50 -6.66 -6.46
CA LYS A 165 -12.47 -6.28 -7.44
C LYS A 165 -11.33 -7.29 -7.42
N LYS A 166 -10.47 -7.23 -8.44
CA LYS A 166 -9.24 -8.03 -8.49
C LYS A 166 -8.28 -7.62 -7.37
N ILE A 167 -7.77 -8.61 -6.64
CA ILE A 167 -6.80 -8.45 -5.55
C ILE A 167 -5.56 -9.27 -5.86
N TYR A 168 -4.40 -8.70 -5.60
CA TYR A 168 -3.09 -9.34 -5.73
C TYR A 168 -2.60 -9.76 -4.36
N TYR A 169 -2.09 -10.98 -4.26
CA TYR A 169 -1.42 -11.49 -3.07
C TYR A 169 0.07 -11.50 -3.31
N ASP A 170 0.75 -10.62 -2.63
CA ASP A 170 2.16 -10.31 -2.84
C ASP A 170 3.01 -10.93 -1.73
N HIS A 171 4.28 -11.20 -2.02
CA HIS A 171 5.25 -11.72 -1.07
C HIS A 171 6.60 -11.01 -1.19
N CYS A 172 7.21 -10.65 -0.05
CA CYS A 172 8.60 -10.20 0.03
C CYS A 172 9.43 -11.18 0.86
N PRO A 173 10.41 -11.90 0.28
CA PRO A 173 11.23 -12.87 1.01
C PRO A 173 12.18 -12.21 2.03
N MET A 174 12.45 -10.91 1.88
CA MET A 174 13.37 -10.16 2.75
C MET A 174 12.71 -9.55 4.00
N ALA A 175 11.38 -9.54 4.07
CA ALA A 175 10.67 -9.02 5.22
C ALA A 175 11.10 -9.76 6.51
N PHE A 176 11.10 -9.02 7.64
CA PHE A 176 11.40 -9.57 8.97
C PHE A 176 12.69 -10.41 9.06
N ASN A 177 13.80 -9.83 8.58
CA ASN A 177 15.11 -10.49 8.56
C ASN A 177 15.11 -11.78 7.74
N SER A 178 14.56 -11.74 6.54
CA SER A 178 14.47 -12.86 5.58
C SER A 178 13.59 -14.03 6.05
N LYS A 179 12.64 -13.78 6.93
CA LYS A 179 11.57 -14.74 7.23
C LYS A 179 10.49 -14.75 6.16
N GLY A 180 10.38 -13.64 5.42
CA GLY A 180 9.34 -13.41 4.44
C GLY A 180 8.03 -12.92 5.07
N ALA A 181 7.23 -12.22 4.28
CA ALA A 181 5.86 -11.89 4.63
C ALA A 181 5.02 -11.58 3.39
N ASN A 182 3.72 -11.81 3.52
CA ASN A 182 2.76 -11.59 2.46
C ASN A 182 1.84 -10.41 2.80
N TRP A 183 1.25 -9.82 1.76
CA TRP A 183 0.19 -8.80 1.90
C TRP A 183 -0.73 -8.83 0.69
N LEU A 184 -1.88 -8.15 0.82
CA LEU A 184 -2.82 -7.95 -0.28
C LEU A 184 -2.63 -6.58 -0.90
N SER A 185 -2.84 -6.51 -2.21
CA SER A 185 -2.75 -5.27 -2.99
C SER A 185 -3.89 -5.17 -4.00
N GLU A 186 -4.33 -3.95 -4.26
CA GLU A 186 -5.30 -3.62 -5.30
C GLU A 186 -4.64 -3.28 -6.63
N SER A 187 -3.32 -3.33 -6.68
CA SER A 187 -2.49 -3.04 -7.85
C SER A 187 -1.47 -4.16 -8.06
N ALA A 188 -1.21 -4.47 -9.32
CA ALA A 188 -0.14 -5.37 -9.73
C ALA A 188 1.27 -4.82 -9.48
N ALA A 189 1.40 -3.50 -9.32
CA ALA A 189 2.67 -2.87 -8.97
C ALA A 189 2.98 -3.13 -7.49
N ILE A 190 4.14 -3.70 -7.24
CA ILE A 190 4.59 -3.99 -5.87
C ILE A 190 4.76 -2.69 -5.08
N GLN A 191 4.12 -2.64 -3.93
CA GLN A 191 4.23 -1.58 -2.93
C GLN A 191 4.37 -2.24 -1.56
N ASN A 192 5.60 -2.38 -1.09
CA ASN A 192 5.93 -3.19 0.06
C ASN A 192 5.68 -2.45 1.40
N PRO A 193 4.71 -2.87 2.23
CA PRO A 193 4.41 -2.25 3.50
C PRO A 193 5.46 -2.55 4.58
N TYR A 194 6.19 -3.66 4.47
CA TYR A 194 7.17 -4.11 5.47
C TYR A 194 8.51 -3.42 5.33
N MET A 195 8.91 -3.09 4.10
CA MET A 195 10.16 -2.42 3.80
C MET A 195 10.00 -0.90 3.69
N GLY A 196 8.78 -0.43 3.47
CA GLY A 196 8.46 0.98 3.33
C GLY A 196 9.33 1.67 2.28
N THR A 197 9.76 2.87 2.57
CA THR A 197 10.58 3.68 1.64
C THR A 197 12.00 3.15 1.41
N LYS A 198 12.45 2.14 2.18
CA LYS A 198 13.80 1.56 2.01
C LYS A 198 13.90 0.65 0.78
N MET A 199 12.87 -0.18 0.56
CA MET A 199 12.81 -1.11 -0.56
C MET A 199 11.33 -1.26 -1.01
N PRO A 200 10.74 -0.22 -1.60
CA PRO A 200 9.30 -0.17 -1.85
C PRO A 200 8.81 -1.22 -2.87
N GLU A 201 9.69 -1.68 -3.76
CA GLU A 201 9.38 -2.63 -4.83
C GLU A 201 9.90 -4.06 -4.55
N CYS A 202 10.33 -4.33 -3.30
CA CYS A 202 10.77 -5.69 -2.94
C CYS A 202 9.58 -6.63 -2.81
N GLY A 203 9.49 -7.59 -3.69
CA GLY A 203 8.43 -8.61 -3.68
C GLY A 203 8.02 -9.04 -5.08
N SER A 204 7.08 -9.98 -5.11
CA SER A 204 6.45 -10.51 -6.31
C SER A 204 4.99 -10.83 -6.05
N VAL A 205 4.17 -10.78 -7.09
CA VAL A 205 2.80 -11.29 -7.05
C VAL A 205 2.85 -12.81 -7.03
N GLU A 206 2.27 -13.44 -6.02
CA GLU A 206 2.19 -14.90 -5.93
C GLU A 206 0.83 -15.44 -6.38
N GLN A 207 -0.24 -14.63 -6.23
CA GLN A 207 -1.58 -15.08 -6.55
C GLN A 207 -2.48 -13.87 -6.90
N VAL A 208 -3.51 -14.13 -7.68
CA VAL A 208 -4.56 -13.15 -8.02
C VAL A 208 -5.91 -13.72 -7.57
N ILE A 209 -6.72 -12.94 -6.86
CA ILE A 209 -8.07 -13.28 -6.41
C ILE A 209 -9.07 -12.46 -7.22
N GLU A 210 -10.07 -13.16 -7.85
CA GLU A 210 -11.16 -12.55 -8.65
C GLU A 210 -12.54 -12.95 -8.12
#